data_4950aff5a6ddf3977a2d8b0c34fa7d19
#
_entry.id   4950aff5a6ddf3977a2d8b0c34fa7d19
#
_cell.length_a   1.000
_cell.length_b   1.000
_cell.length_c   1.000
_cell.angle_alpha   90.00
_cell.angle_beta   90.00
_cell.angle_gamma   90.00
#
_symmetry.space_group_name_H-M   'P 1'
#
loop_
_entity.id
_entity.type
_entity.pdbx_description
1 polymer ?
#
loop_
_entity_poly.entity_id
_entity_poly.type
_entity_poly.pdbx_seq_one_letter_code
_entity_poly.pdbx_strand_id
1 'polypeptide(L)'
;MPFLKVKHFFILLFSLLFGLLGIVSSFSLSAHEIRPSVVDITIDNKSADNAKYKMIIKLNLEALISNIGVEHQDTKDSDKAHVYDGLRQMPFNELIEEFEEFEPKLLHKIQLKFNGKPQTLNITGVDIPDVGDLDLARDSVIYFTGELPANTQNINWQWDESFGNAVLRVGTEQTPELYSSYLLDGTSSGDITLFMGTAETSSNQNNSSANTSSATPISNQASNKWEQFKNYLQVGFVHIVPKGLDHVLFVIGLFLLSTQLRPLLIQITSFTLAHSVTLALGIYGVVTVSPAIVEPLIAASIIYVAVENIYADKLSRWRPLIIFLFGLLHGLGFASVLKEIGLASDNFVTGLIAFNIGVELGQLAVIAACFLMVGFWFRHKPWYRQRIT
;
A
#
# COMPACT_ATOMS: atom_id res chain seq x y z
N MET A 1 -0.94 3.67 -48.90
CA MET A 1 -1.51 2.39 -48.47
C MET A 1 -0.92 1.77 -47.15
N PRO A 2 -0.11 2.46 -46.35
CA PRO A 2 0.35 1.88 -45.08
C PRO A 2 -0.71 1.94 -43.96
N PHE A 3 -1.62 2.94 -43.97
CA PHE A 3 -2.63 3.13 -42.93
C PHE A 3 -3.67 2.00 -42.80
N LEU A 4 -4.00 1.33 -43.90
CA LEU A 4 -4.96 0.24 -43.91
C LEU A 4 -4.40 -1.02 -43.23
N LYS A 5 -3.10 -1.30 -43.44
CA LYS A 5 -2.42 -2.45 -42.81
C LYS A 5 -2.27 -2.29 -41.28
N VAL A 6 -2.03 -1.07 -40.81
CA VAL A 6 -1.95 -0.78 -39.38
C VAL A 6 -3.32 -0.94 -38.71
N LYS A 7 -4.41 -0.51 -39.34
CA LYS A 7 -5.77 -0.66 -38.81
C LYS A 7 -6.21 -2.13 -38.70
N HIS A 8 -5.87 -2.94 -39.68
CA HIS A 8 -6.15 -4.38 -39.66
C HIS A 8 -5.28 -5.11 -38.61
N PHE A 9 -4.05 -4.69 -38.43
CA PHE A 9 -3.16 -5.22 -37.40
C PHE A 9 -3.71 -4.96 -36.00
N PHE A 10 -4.17 -3.74 -35.72
CA PHE A 10 -4.79 -3.42 -34.42
C PHE A 10 -6.11 -4.16 -34.18
N ILE A 11 -6.94 -4.36 -35.21
CA ILE A 11 -8.17 -5.16 -35.11
C ILE A 11 -7.84 -6.62 -34.84
N LEU A 12 -6.85 -7.20 -35.54
CA LEU A 12 -6.39 -8.58 -35.31
C LEU A 12 -5.76 -8.76 -33.92
N LEU A 13 -4.94 -7.81 -33.48
CA LEU A 13 -4.32 -7.81 -32.16
C LEU A 13 -5.38 -7.70 -31.06
N PHE A 14 -6.38 -6.83 -31.24
CA PHE A 14 -7.50 -6.66 -30.30
C PHE A 14 -8.39 -7.91 -30.26
N SER A 15 -8.65 -8.56 -31.42
CA SER A 15 -9.39 -9.81 -31.51
C SER A 15 -8.61 -10.99 -30.93
N LEU A 16 -7.29 -11.01 -31.09
CA LEU A 16 -6.40 -12.01 -30.47
C LEU A 16 -6.33 -11.81 -28.95
N LEU A 17 -6.23 -10.56 -28.50
CA LEU A 17 -6.23 -10.21 -27.08
C LEU A 17 -7.58 -10.57 -26.42
N PHE A 18 -8.70 -10.30 -27.09
CA PHE A 18 -10.04 -10.70 -26.62
C PHE A 18 -10.24 -12.23 -26.67
N GLY A 19 -9.67 -12.90 -27.66
CA GLY A 19 -9.66 -14.36 -27.72
C GLY A 19 -8.79 -15.00 -26.64
N LEU A 20 -7.63 -14.41 -26.34
CA LEU A 20 -6.76 -14.80 -25.22
C LEU A 20 -7.42 -14.54 -23.86
N LEU A 21 -8.13 -13.41 -23.72
CA LEU A 21 -8.93 -13.11 -22.51
C LEU A 21 -9.98 -14.18 -22.23
N GLY A 22 -10.61 -14.73 -23.30
CA GLY A 22 -11.57 -15.83 -23.18
C GLY A 22 -10.93 -17.17 -22.76
N ILE A 23 -9.64 -17.36 -23.01
CA ILE A 23 -8.89 -18.56 -22.60
C ILE A 23 -8.31 -18.38 -21.19
N VAL A 24 -7.87 -17.17 -20.83
CA VAL A 24 -7.29 -16.84 -19.51
C VAL A 24 -8.35 -16.79 -18.42
N SER A 25 -9.63 -16.56 -18.74
CA SER A 25 -10.74 -16.64 -17.78
C SER A 25 -10.95 -18.07 -17.19
N SER A 26 -10.21 -19.06 -17.66
CA SER A 26 -10.22 -20.43 -17.11
C SER A 26 -9.09 -20.68 -16.09
N PHE A 27 -8.16 -19.76 -15.94
CA PHE A 27 -7.15 -19.80 -14.88
C PHE A 27 -7.57 -18.79 -13.82
N SER A 28 -8.13 -19.26 -12.72
CA SER A 28 -8.22 -18.47 -11.49
C SER A 28 -6.80 -18.10 -11.10
N LEU A 29 -6.34 -16.90 -11.47
CA LEU A 29 -5.18 -16.30 -10.81
C LEU A 29 -5.66 -15.94 -9.39
N SER A 30 -5.43 -16.85 -8.50
CA SER A 30 -5.67 -16.71 -7.09
C SER A 30 -4.55 -15.85 -6.53
N ALA A 31 -4.84 -14.61 -6.22
CA ALA A 31 -3.90 -13.72 -5.56
C ALA A 31 -4.17 -13.75 -4.06
N HIS A 32 -3.38 -14.51 -3.31
CA HIS A 32 -3.33 -14.47 -1.86
C HIS A 32 -2.40 -13.34 -1.40
N GLU A 33 -2.69 -12.12 -1.86
CA GLU A 33 -1.89 -10.94 -1.53
C GLU A 33 -1.80 -10.74 -0.01
N ILE A 34 -0.58 -10.59 0.49
CA ILE A 34 -0.32 -10.26 1.89
C ILE A 34 -0.55 -8.77 2.10
N ARG A 35 -1.70 -8.43 2.67
CA ARG A 35 -2.08 -7.05 2.96
C ARG A 35 -1.53 -6.58 4.29
N PRO A 36 -1.25 -5.28 4.47
CA PRO A 36 -0.92 -4.72 5.76
C PRO A 36 -2.09 -4.89 6.73
N SER A 37 -1.79 -5.16 7.98
CA SER A 37 -2.81 -5.16 9.02
C SER A 37 -3.28 -3.75 9.35
N VAL A 38 -4.54 -3.59 9.73
CA VAL A 38 -5.10 -2.28 10.10
C VAL A 38 -5.35 -2.26 11.61
N VAL A 39 -4.77 -1.26 12.28
CA VAL A 39 -4.85 -1.06 13.72
C VAL A 39 -5.56 0.25 14.00
N ASP A 40 -6.77 0.17 14.52
CA ASP A 40 -7.58 1.32 14.89
C ASP A 40 -7.59 1.48 16.41
N ILE A 41 -7.05 2.57 16.95
CA ILE A 41 -7.08 2.89 18.37
C ILE A 41 -8.02 4.07 18.59
N THR A 42 -9.12 3.82 19.28
CA THR A 42 -10.11 4.84 19.63
C THR A 42 -10.06 5.12 21.14
N ILE A 43 -9.97 6.38 21.49
CA ILE A 43 -9.97 6.84 22.87
C ILE A 43 -11.36 7.37 23.20
N ASP A 44 -12.01 6.75 24.18
CA ASP A 44 -13.25 7.23 24.76
C ASP A 44 -12.91 8.11 25.98
N ASN A 45 -13.18 9.43 25.83
CA ASN A 45 -12.88 10.45 26.82
C ASN A 45 -14.14 11.06 27.44
N LYS A 46 -15.28 10.37 27.39
CA LYS A 46 -16.56 10.86 27.93
C LYS A 46 -16.56 11.11 29.43
N SER A 47 -15.63 10.52 30.18
CA SER A 47 -15.53 10.64 31.65
C SER A 47 -14.07 10.80 32.02
N ALA A 48 -13.73 11.95 32.62
CA ALA A 48 -12.37 12.27 33.05
C ALA A 48 -11.77 11.26 34.04
N ASP A 49 -12.62 10.58 34.83
CA ASP A 49 -12.18 9.60 35.84
C ASP A 49 -12.13 8.14 35.36
N ASN A 50 -12.68 7.83 34.19
CA ASN A 50 -12.76 6.45 33.64
C ASN A 50 -12.57 6.42 32.12
N ALA A 51 -11.58 7.14 31.61
CA ALA A 51 -11.27 7.09 30.18
C ALA A 51 -10.80 5.67 29.79
N LYS A 52 -11.29 5.18 28.67
CA LYS A 52 -10.95 3.88 28.12
C LYS A 52 -10.38 4.01 26.71
N TYR A 53 -9.60 3.03 26.33
CA TYR A 53 -9.24 2.86 24.92
C TYR A 53 -9.84 1.56 24.39
N LYS A 54 -10.13 1.55 23.11
CA LYS A 54 -10.46 0.39 22.31
C LYS A 54 -9.45 0.30 21.18
N MET A 55 -8.79 -0.86 21.03
CA MET A 55 -7.92 -1.13 19.90
C MET A 55 -8.52 -2.30 19.11
N ILE A 56 -8.64 -2.11 17.80
CA ILE A 56 -9.14 -3.11 16.87
C ILE A 56 -8.02 -3.40 15.89
N ILE A 57 -7.67 -4.68 15.72
CA ILE A 57 -6.69 -5.11 14.73
C ILE A 57 -7.39 -5.99 13.71
N LYS A 58 -7.45 -5.52 12.46
CA LYS A 58 -7.89 -6.30 11.32
C LYS A 58 -6.66 -6.86 10.60
N LEU A 59 -6.62 -8.17 10.40
CA LEU A 59 -5.45 -8.86 9.87
C LEU A 59 -5.80 -10.21 9.21
N ASN A 60 -4.89 -10.75 8.41
CA ASN A 60 -4.94 -12.14 7.95
C ASN A 60 -4.36 -13.04 9.05
N LEU A 61 -5.26 -13.65 9.85
CA LEU A 61 -4.87 -14.44 11.00
C LEU A 61 -4.09 -15.71 10.62
N GLU A 62 -4.47 -16.34 9.52
CA GLU A 62 -3.81 -17.55 9.02
C GLU A 62 -2.37 -17.29 8.59
N ALA A 63 -2.12 -16.16 7.94
CA ALA A 63 -0.76 -15.75 7.55
C ALA A 63 0.09 -15.46 8.80
N LEU A 64 -0.51 -14.85 9.82
CA LEU A 64 0.15 -14.55 11.07
C LEU A 64 0.53 -15.81 11.86
N ILE A 65 -0.39 -16.77 12.01
CA ILE A 65 -0.16 -18.06 12.69
C ILE A 65 0.88 -18.87 11.92
N SER A 66 0.77 -18.96 10.58
CA SER A 66 1.73 -19.69 9.75
C SER A 66 3.11 -19.01 9.70
N ASN A 67 3.22 -17.78 10.24
CA ASN A 67 4.43 -16.95 10.22
C ASN A 67 4.97 -16.77 8.80
N ILE A 68 4.09 -16.40 7.88
CA ILE A 68 4.44 -15.95 6.54
C ILE A 68 4.69 -14.46 6.62
N GLY A 69 5.94 -14.06 6.34
CA GLY A 69 6.38 -12.67 6.46
C GLY A 69 6.11 -11.84 5.20
N VAL A 70 6.40 -10.55 5.30
CA VAL A 70 6.22 -9.56 4.22
C VAL A 70 7.20 -9.68 3.05
N GLU A 71 8.18 -10.57 3.15
CA GLU A 71 9.11 -10.89 2.07
C GLU A 71 8.42 -11.54 0.87
N HIS A 72 7.24 -12.14 1.10
CA HIS A 72 6.41 -12.73 0.05
C HIS A 72 5.30 -11.77 -0.38
N GLN A 73 5.03 -11.70 -1.68
CA GLN A 73 3.89 -10.95 -2.22
C GLN A 73 2.58 -11.76 -2.13
N ASP A 74 2.72 -13.07 -2.29
CA ASP A 74 1.64 -14.05 -2.20
C ASP A 74 2.01 -15.12 -1.16
N THR A 75 1.04 -15.58 -0.40
CA THR A 75 1.26 -16.67 0.58
C THR A 75 1.76 -17.95 -0.10
N LYS A 76 1.44 -18.17 -1.38
CA LYS A 76 1.88 -19.32 -2.18
C LYS A 76 3.39 -19.32 -2.46
N ASP A 77 4.04 -18.16 -2.37
CA ASP A 77 5.49 -18.05 -2.60
C ASP A 77 6.31 -18.51 -1.38
N SER A 78 5.64 -18.75 -0.25
CA SER A 78 6.27 -19.20 0.98
C SER A 78 6.39 -20.71 1.03
N ASP A 79 7.47 -21.21 1.64
CA ASP A 79 7.64 -22.62 2.00
C ASP A 79 6.57 -23.12 3.01
N LYS A 80 5.90 -22.18 3.67
CA LYS A 80 4.79 -22.41 4.61
C LYS A 80 3.40 -22.30 4.00
N ALA A 81 3.31 -22.15 2.68
CA ALA A 81 2.03 -22.07 1.97
C ALA A 81 1.07 -23.19 2.36
N HIS A 82 1.58 -24.44 2.51
CA HIS A 82 0.77 -25.60 2.91
C HIS A 82 0.15 -25.47 4.31
N VAL A 83 0.84 -24.80 5.26
CA VAL A 83 0.31 -24.53 6.61
C VAL A 83 -0.80 -23.48 6.51
N TYR A 84 -0.56 -22.42 5.77
CA TYR A 84 -1.56 -21.39 5.49
C TYR A 84 -2.84 -21.97 4.88
N ASP A 85 -2.68 -22.79 3.83
CA ASP A 85 -3.81 -23.40 3.13
C ASP A 85 -4.62 -24.33 4.08
N GLY A 86 -3.94 -25.02 5.00
CA GLY A 86 -4.60 -25.79 6.04
C GLY A 86 -5.45 -24.92 6.97
N LEU A 87 -4.85 -23.87 7.52
CA LEU A 87 -5.54 -22.91 8.41
C LEU A 87 -6.70 -22.19 7.67
N ARG A 88 -6.50 -21.87 6.38
CA ARG A 88 -7.50 -21.16 5.58
C ARG A 88 -8.77 -21.98 5.34
N GLN A 89 -8.69 -23.30 5.38
CA GLN A 89 -9.81 -24.24 5.25
C GLN A 89 -10.55 -24.47 6.57
N MET A 90 -9.95 -24.12 7.71
CA MET A 90 -10.55 -24.32 9.02
C MET A 90 -11.79 -23.45 9.22
N PRO A 91 -12.91 -24.00 9.69
CA PRO A 91 -14.03 -23.23 10.16
C PRO A 91 -13.68 -22.46 11.45
N PHE A 92 -14.54 -21.53 11.86
CA PHE A 92 -14.32 -20.69 13.04
C PHE A 92 -13.90 -21.47 14.29
N ASN A 93 -14.62 -22.55 14.61
CA ASN A 93 -14.40 -23.34 15.82
C ASN A 93 -13.05 -24.07 15.86
N GLU A 94 -12.44 -24.34 14.73
CA GLU A 94 -11.11 -24.94 14.64
C GLU A 94 -10.02 -23.88 14.65
N LEU A 95 -10.19 -22.80 13.86
CA LEU A 95 -9.18 -21.74 13.79
C LEU A 95 -9.09 -20.95 15.10
N ILE A 96 -10.15 -20.86 15.89
CA ILE A 96 -10.11 -20.18 17.19
C ILE A 96 -9.21 -20.95 18.19
N GLU A 97 -9.16 -22.29 18.14
CA GLU A 97 -8.27 -23.10 18.96
C GLU A 97 -6.80 -22.84 18.60
N GLU A 98 -6.47 -22.77 17.31
CA GLU A 98 -5.13 -22.39 16.83
C GLU A 98 -4.75 -20.97 17.27
N PHE A 99 -5.73 -20.05 17.25
CA PHE A 99 -5.51 -18.70 17.74
C PHE A 99 -5.24 -18.66 19.24
N GLU A 100 -5.97 -19.42 20.07
CA GLU A 100 -5.75 -19.47 21.52
C GLU A 100 -4.33 -19.94 21.86
N GLU A 101 -3.77 -20.89 21.10
CA GLU A 101 -2.36 -21.29 21.23
C GLU A 101 -1.38 -20.18 20.80
N PHE A 102 -1.77 -19.39 19.81
CA PHE A 102 -0.95 -18.30 19.28
C PHE A 102 -1.05 -17.00 20.11
N GLU A 103 -2.14 -16.78 20.84
CA GLU A 103 -2.44 -15.55 21.60
C GLU A 103 -1.27 -15.08 22.49
N PRO A 104 -0.61 -15.93 23.30
CA PRO A 104 0.51 -15.49 24.14
C PRO A 104 1.67 -14.90 23.32
N LYS A 105 1.95 -15.47 22.14
CA LYS A 105 2.98 -14.99 21.22
C LYS A 105 2.59 -13.64 20.63
N LEU A 106 1.32 -13.48 20.24
CA LEU A 106 0.77 -12.22 19.74
C LEU A 106 0.92 -11.11 20.79
N LEU A 107 0.45 -11.33 22.01
CA LEU A 107 0.50 -10.36 23.10
C LEU A 107 1.92 -9.96 23.48
N HIS A 108 2.88 -10.89 23.41
CA HIS A 108 4.29 -10.59 23.69
C HIS A 108 4.93 -9.69 22.63
N LYS A 109 4.44 -9.75 21.40
CA LYS A 109 5.00 -9.07 20.24
C LYS A 109 4.33 -7.72 19.91
N ILE A 110 3.25 -7.35 20.61
CA ILE A 110 2.59 -6.05 20.49
C ILE A 110 2.96 -5.18 21.69
N GLN A 111 3.34 -3.94 21.43
CA GLN A 111 3.63 -2.95 22.47
C GLN A 111 2.73 -1.72 22.29
N LEU A 112 1.94 -1.44 23.33
CA LEU A 112 1.20 -0.19 23.46
C LEU A 112 1.74 0.54 24.68
N LYS A 113 2.13 1.82 24.53
CA LYS A 113 2.66 2.64 25.61
C LYS A 113 1.84 3.92 25.74
N PHE A 114 1.51 4.30 26.97
CA PHE A 114 0.96 5.61 27.30
C PHE A 114 1.96 6.39 28.13
N ASN A 115 2.31 7.61 27.70
CA ASN A 115 3.37 8.42 28.31
C ASN A 115 4.67 7.63 28.54
N GLY A 116 5.07 6.80 27.57
CA GLY A 116 6.24 5.95 27.62
C GLY A 116 6.13 4.69 28.49
N LYS A 117 5.01 4.48 29.20
CA LYS A 117 4.79 3.30 30.06
C LYS A 117 4.06 2.21 29.29
N PRO A 118 4.59 0.98 29.23
CA PRO A 118 3.92 -0.13 28.57
C PRO A 118 2.60 -0.48 29.26
N GLN A 119 1.63 -0.89 28.45
CA GLN A 119 0.31 -1.33 28.91
C GLN A 119 0.18 -2.84 28.75
N THR A 120 -0.54 -3.47 29.68
CA THR A 120 -0.96 -4.87 29.52
C THR A 120 -2.15 -4.91 28.57
N LEU A 121 -2.04 -5.67 27.49
CA LEU A 121 -3.09 -5.85 26.52
C LEU A 121 -4.00 -7.00 26.90
N ASN A 122 -5.32 -6.79 26.82
CA ASN A 122 -6.31 -7.82 27.04
C ASN A 122 -7.19 -7.96 25.80
N ILE A 123 -7.24 -9.16 25.24
CA ILE A 123 -8.15 -9.49 24.14
C ILE A 123 -9.55 -9.66 24.73
N THR A 124 -10.51 -8.96 24.15
CA THR A 124 -11.92 -8.95 24.59
C THR A 124 -12.84 -9.65 23.62
N GLY A 125 -12.35 -9.97 22.43
CA GLY A 125 -13.08 -10.72 21.42
C GLY A 125 -12.25 -10.93 20.17
N VAL A 126 -12.63 -11.96 19.44
CA VAL A 126 -12.08 -12.27 18.10
C VAL A 126 -13.23 -12.58 17.19
N ASP A 127 -13.23 -11.98 16.01
CA ASP A 127 -14.19 -12.23 14.96
C ASP A 127 -13.46 -12.85 13.75
N ILE A 128 -13.79 -14.07 13.44
CA ILE A 128 -13.23 -14.83 12.31
C ILE A 128 -14.40 -15.12 11.36
N PRO A 129 -14.41 -14.53 10.16
CA PRO A 129 -15.46 -14.79 9.18
C PRO A 129 -15.51 -16.27 8.75
N ASP A 130 -16.61 -16.68 8.13
CA ASP A 130 -16.75 -17.99 7.50
C ASP A 130 -15.63 -18.23 6.46
N VAL A 131 -15.37 -19.50 6.16
CA VAL A 131 -14.31 -19.94 5.23
C VAL A 131 -14.38 -19.21 3.89
N GLY A 132 -15.57 -19.03 3.33
CA GLY A 132 -15.80 -18.28 2.08
C GLY A 132 -15.00 -18.81 0.91
N ASP A 133 -14.57 -17.89 0.04
CA ASP A 133 -13.75 -18.20 -1.14
C ASP A 133 -12.29 -18.43 -0.69
N LEU A 134 -11.77 -19.63 -0.93
CA LEU A 134 -10.41 -20.01 -0.53
C LEU A 134 -9.31 -19.25 -1.30
N ASP A 135 -9.66 -18.70 -2.45
CA ASP A 135 -8.73 -17.91 -3.26
C ASP A 135 -8.57 -16.47 -2.76
N LEU A 136 -9.36 -16.06 -1.75
CA LEU A 136 -9.27 -14.75 -1.13
C LEU A 136 -8.76 -14.86 0.30
N ALA A 137 -7.93 -13.90 0.73
CA ALA A 137 -7.53 -13.78 2.12
C ALA A 137 -8.75 -13.54 3.02
N ARG A 138 -8.79 -14.18 4.19
CA ARG A 138 -9.83 -13.98 5.20
C ARG A 138 -9.31 -13.00 6.24
N ASP A 139 -9.95 -11.83 6.33
CA ASP A 139 -9.59 -10.80 7.30
C ASP A 139 -10.31 -11.07 8.63
N SER A 140 -9.56 -11.47 9.64
CA SER A 140 -10.05 -11.60 11.01
C SER A 140 -9.89 -10.31 11.80
N VAL A 141 -10.68 -10.11 12.84
CA VAL A 141 -10.67 -8.92 13.68
C VAL A 141 -10.45 -9.29 15.14
N ILE A 142 -9.44 -8.70 15.77
CA ILE A 142 -9.13 -8.87 17.18
C ILE A 142 -9.45 -7.58 17.93
N TYR A 143 -10.18 -7.70 19.03
CA TYR A 143 -10.62 -6.57 19.85
C TYR A 143 -9.85 -6.53 21.15
N PHE A 144 -9.33 -5.36 21.49
CA PHE A 144 -8.69 -5.07 22.75
C PHE A 144 -9.39 -3.91 23.43
N THR A 145 -9.50 -3.96 24.75
CA THR A 145 -9.98 -2.85 25.55
C THR A 145 -9.14 -2.70 26.81
N GLY A 146 -9.01 -1.50 27.30
CA GLY A 146 -8.30 -1.23 28.54
C GLY A 146 -8.60 0.16 29.08
N GLU A 147 -8.11 0.42 30.29
CA GLU A 147 -8.21 1.72 30.92
C GLU A 147 -7.14 2.66 30.36
N LEU A 148 -7.51 3.89 30.10
CA LEU A 148 -6.57 4.93 29.72
C LEU A 148 -6.05 5.60 31.01
N PRO A 149 -4.76 5.57 31.31
CA PRO A 149 -4.21 6.25 32.49
C PRO A 149 -4.55 7.73 32.50
N ALA A 150 -4.87 8.26 33.70
CA ALA A 150 -5.15 9.69 33.85
C ALA A 150 -3.97 10.54 33.32
N ASN A 151 -4.28 11.69 32.70
CA ASN A 151 -3.29 12.57 32.10
C ASN A 151 -2.43 11.94 31.00
N THR A 152 -2.97 10.99 30.24
CA THR A 152 -2.31 10.46 29.03
C THR A 152 -2.21 11.57 27.98
N GLN A 153 -0.99 11.94 27.64
CA GLN A 153 -0.68 12.94 26.63
C GLN A 153 -0.13 12.31 25.35
N ASN A 154 0.58 11.19 25.48
CA ASN A 154 1.23 10.52 24.36
C ASN A 154 0.86 9.05 24.32
N ILE A 155 0.66 8.56 23.10
CA ILE A 155 0.48 7.15 22.79
C ILE A 155 1.59 6.71 21.82
N ASN A 156 2.12 5.51 22.05
CA ASN A 156 3.09 4.89 21.15
C ASN A 156 2.67 3.45 20.93
N TRP A 157 2.68 3.01 19.67
CA TRP A 157 2.33 1.66 19.28
C TRP A 157 3.41 1.07 18.40
N GLN A 158 3.67 -0.21 18.58
CA GLN A 158 4.62 -1.00 17.80
C GLN A 158 4.26 -2.47 17.90
N TRP A 159 4.55 -3.23 16.87
CA TRP A 159 4.59 -4.69 16.93
C TRP A 159 5.88 -5.21 16.30
N ASP A 160 6.08 -6.53 16.41
CA ASP A 160 7.27 -7.20 15.90
C ASP A 160 7.31 -7.21 14.37
N GLU A 161 8.50 -7.07 13.79
CA GLU A 161 8.70 -7.07 12.34
C GLU A 161 8.17 -8.33 11.65
N SER A 162 8.17 -9.49 12.34
CA SER A 162 7.64 -10.74 11.81
C SER A 162 6.14 -10.72 11.53
N PHE A 163 5.42 -9.71 12.03
CA PHE A 163 3.99 -9.50 11.78
C PHE A 163 3.72 -8.60 10.59
N GLY A 164 4.80 -8.07 10.01
CA GLY A 164 4.74 -7.29 8.80
C GLY A 164 4.30 -5.84 8.97
N ASN A 165 3.82 -5.29 7.88
CA ASN A 165 3.42 -3.89 7.82
C ASN A 165 2.07 -3.66 8.50
N ALA A 166 1.89 -2.47 9.09
CA ALA A 166 0.63 -2.08 9.71
C ALA A 166 0.21 -0.67 9.30
N VAL A 167 -1.08 -0.46 9.21
CA VAL A 167 -1.70 0.86 9.15
C VAL A 167 -2.21 1.19 10.54
N LEU A 168 -1.61 2.16 11.20
CA LEU A 168 -2.07 2.63 12.50
C LEU A 168 -2.93 3.88 12.35
N ARG A 169 -4.14 3.82 12.91
CA ARG A 169 -5.02 4.98 13.06
C ARG A 169 -5.30 5.20 14.53
N VAL A 170 -5.21 6.44 14.96
CA VAL A 170 -5.51 6.82 16.32
C VAL A 170 -6.52 7.97 16.30
N GLY A 171 -7.59 7.86 17.05
CA GLY A 171 -8.63 8.88 17.10
C GLY A 171 -9.41 8.87 18.40
N THR A 172 -10.41 9.74 18.46
CA THR A 172 -11.43 9.79 19.50
C THR A 172 -12.79 9.57 18.87
N GLU A 173 -13.83 9.35 19.66
CA GLU A 173 -15.20 9.28 19.12
C GLU A 173 -15.64 10.53 18.37
N GLN A 174 -15.12 11.72 18.78
CA GLN A 174 -15.45 13.00 18.14
C GLN A 174 -14.59 13.26 16.90
N THR A 175 -13.35 12.77 16.93
CA THR A 175 -12.39 12.93 15.83
C THR A 175 -11.78 11.56 15.54
N PRO A 176 -12.42 10.77 14.68
CA PRO A 176 -12.03 9.36 14.44
C PRO A 176 -10.61 9.19 13.91
N GLU A 177 -10.03 10.23 13.31
CA GLU A 177 -8.74 10.15 12.64
C GLU A 177 -7.84 11.36 13.01
N LEU A 178 -7.34 11.36 14.26
CA LEU A 178 -6.34 12.33 14.73
C LEU A 178 -4.95 12.04 14.14
N TYR A 179 -4.66 10.78 13.91
CA TYR A 179 -3.38 10.30 13.38
C TYR A 179 -3.62 9.08 12.51
N SER A 180 -2.95 9.02 11.37
CA SER A 180 -2.88 7.84 10.52
C SER A 180 -1.48 7.73 9.94
N SER A 181 -0.89 6.53 9.98
CA SER A 181 0.42 6.28 9.42
C SER A 181 0.57 4.83 8.99
N TYR A 182 1.32 4.64 7.92
CA TYR A 182 1.79 3.33 7.48
C TYR A 182 3.12 3.01 8.15
N LEU A 183 3.17 1.91 8.88
CA LEU A 183 4.34 1.45 9.61
C LEU A 183 4.95 0.25 8.88
N LEU A 184 6.20 0.40 8.46
CA LEU A 184 6.95 -0.64 7.76
C LEU A 184 7.69 -1.52 8.77
N ASP A 185 7.65 -2.84 8.56
CA ASP A 185 8.52 -3.83 9.18
C ASP A 185 8.75 -3.61 10.68
N GLY A 186 7.67 -3.53 11.46
CA GLY A 186 7.74 -3.37 12.91
C GLY A 186 8.21 -2.00 13.41
N THR A 187 8.28 -1.00 12.54
CA THR A 187 8.63 0.37 12.92
C THR A 187 7.65 0.91 13.96
N SER A 188 8.17 1.58 15.01
CA SER A 188 7.33 2.25 16.00
C SER A 188 6.60 3.45 15.41
N SER A 189 5.38 3.71 15.89
CA SER A 189 4.64 4.93 15.54
C SER A 189 5.33 6.22 16.00
N GLY A 190 6.34 6.12 16.87
CA GLY A 190 6.77 7.27 17.65
C GLY A 190 5.71 7.71 18.67
N ASP A 191 5.96 8.82 19.34
CA ASP A 191 5.02 9.37 20.31
C ASP A 191 3.97 10.25 19.61
N ILE A 192 2.72 9.79 19.62
CA ILE A 192 1.55 10.47 19.06
C ILE A 192 0.94 11.30 20.18
N THR A 193 0.92 12.62 20.03
CA THR A 193 0.36 13.53 21.05
C THR A 193 -1.16 13.59 20.93
N LEU A 194 -1.83 13.30 22.05
CA LEU A 194 -3.27 13.38 22.18
C LEU A 194 -3.64 14.75 22.77
N PHE A 195 -4.21 15.64 21.95
CA PHE A 195 -4.78 16.89 22.46
C PHE A 195 -6.14 16.58 23.11
N MET A 196 -6.16 16.33 24.38
CA MET A 196 -7.39 16.32 25.17
C MET A 196 -7.74 17.79 25.46
N GLY A 197 -8.62 18.36 24.65
CA GLY A 197 -9.14 19.71 24.93
C GLY A 197 -9.87 19.70 26.24
N THR A 198 -9.26 20.27 27.27
CA THR A 198 -10.00 20.75 28.44
C THR A 198 -10.90 21.85 27.91
N ALA A 199 -12.22 21.62 27.93
CA ALA A 199 -13.22 22.66 27.74
C ALA A 199 -13.08 23.64 28.93
N GLU A 200 -12.17 24.61 28.83
CA GLU A 200 -12.18 25.74 29.72
C GLU A 200 -13.44 26.54 29.44
N THR A 201 -14.36 26.47 30.39
CA THR A 201 -15.53 27.30 30.49
C THR A 201 -15.05 28.74 30.59
N SER A 202 -15.05 29.44 29.47
CA SER A 202 -14.79 30.88 29.43
C SER A 202 -15.95 31.62 30.09
N SER A 203 -15.82 31.90 31.37
CA SER A 203 -16.62 32.92 32.02
C SER A 203 -15.70 33.97 32.62
N ASN A 204 -15.87 35.18 32.07
CA ASN A 204 -15.54 36.51 32.63
C ASN A 204 -14.13 37.12 32.50
N GLN A 205 -14.07 38.00 31.52
CA GLN A 205 -13.87 39.46 31.63
C GLN A 205 -12.72 40.03 32.52
N ASN A 206 -11.93 40.80 31.79
CA ASN A 206 -11.32 42.09 32.15
C ASN A 206 -9.87 42.14 32.63
N ASN A 207 -9.16 42.88 31.79
CA ASN A 207 -8.09 43.82 32.06
C ASN A 207 -6.62 43.39 32.13
N SER A 208 -5.96 43.89 31.07
CA SER A 208 -4.68 44.62 31.09
C SER A 208 -3.35 43.88 31.25
N SER A 209 -2.57 44.21 30.25
CA SER A 209 -1.10 44.28 30.19
C SER A 209 -0.33 43.10 29.64
N ALA A 210 0.11 43.38 28.44
CA ALA A 210 1.25 42.86 27.71
C ALA A 210 2.24 41.99 28.50
N ASN A 211 2.37 40.74 28.09
CA ASN A 211 3.66 40.14 27.85
C ASN A 211 3.50 39.02 26.82
N THR A 212 4.09 39.26 25.69
CA THR A 212 4.18 38.38 24.55
C THR A 212 5.00 37.14 24.93
N SER A 213 4.33 36.06 25.22
CA SER A 213 4.95 34.73 25.13
C SER A 213 4.14 33.96 24.12
N SER A 214 4.60 34.05 22.88
CA SER A 214 4.14 33.28 21.77
C SER A 214 4.39 31.80 22.08
N ALA A 215 3.40 31.12 22.62
CA ALA A 215 3.35 29.68 22.61
C ALA A 215 3.13 29.25 21.15
N THR A 216 4.20 28.82 20.52
CA THR A 216 4.23 28.29 19.17
C THR A 216 3.72 26.84 19.19
N PRO A 217 2.55 26.51 18.65
CA PRO A 217 2.06 25.12 18.55
C PRO A 217 2.56 24.45 17.28
N ILE A 218 3.74 24.75 16.78
CA ILE A 218 4.11 24.41 15.38
C ILE A 218 5.18 23.32 15.25
N SER A 219 5.93 22.94 16.30
CA SER A 219 7.09 22.07 16.08
C SER A 219 6.77 20.58 15.90
N ASN A 220 5.74 20.05 16.56
CA ASN A 220 5.45 18.61 16.50
C ASN A 220 4.57 18.18 15.30
N GLN A 221 3.73 19.08 14.77
CA GLN A 221 2.98 18.80 13.53
C GLN A 221 3.87 18.82 12.27
N ALA A 222 4.88 19.65 12.25
CA ALA A 222 5.79 19.73 11.11
C ALA A 222 6.73 18.52 11.02
N SER A 223 7.23 18.02 12.15
CA SER A 223 8.05 16.79 12.19
C SER A 223 7.23 15.58 11.79
N ASN A 224 5.97 15.49 12.22
CA ASN A 224 5.07 14.39 11.86
C ASN A 224 4.73 14.40 10.36
N LYS A 225 4.46 15.56 9.76
CA LYS A 225 4.19 15.68 8.31
C LYS A 225 5.38 15.29 7.44
N TRP A 226 6.58 15.63 7.86
CA TRP A 226 7.80 15.27 7.13
C TRP A 226 8.11 13.79 7.23
N GLU A 227 7.86 13.16 8.37
CA GLU A 227 8.00 11.71 8.53
C GLU A 227 6.96 10.96 7.73
N GLN A 228 5.70 11.39 7.76
CA GLN A 228 4.65 10.85 6.91
C GLN A 228 5.02 10.95 5.42
N PHE A 229 5.53 12.10 4.98
CA PHE A 229 5.99 12.28 3.60
C PHE A 229 7.08 11.27 3.24
N LYS A 230 8.10 11.09 4.09
CA LYS A 230 9.16 10.10 3.88
C LYS A 230 8.61 8.66 3.82
N ASN A 231 7.70 8.33 4.71
CA ASN A 231 7.08 7.00 4.75
C ASN A 231 6.32 6.71 3.45
N TYR A 232 5.46 7.61 2.99
CA TYR A 232 4.74 7.43 1.72
C TYR A 232 5.68 7.41 0.51
N LEU A 233 6.73 8.20 0.51
CA LEU A 233 7.77 8.16 -0.52
C LEU A 233 8.45 6.79 -0.54
N GLN A 234 8.81 6.26 0.63
CA GLN A 234 9.41 4.93 0.75
C GLN A 234 8.42 3.83 0.29
N VAL A 235 7.15 3.91 0.70
CA VAL A 235 6.10 2.97 0.24
C VAL A 235 6.00 2.99 -1.28
N GLY A 236 5.97 4.17 -1.90
CA GLY A 236 5.94 4.30 -3.36
C GLY A 236 7.18 3.74 -4.06
N PHE A 237 8.36 3.92 -3.48
CA PHE A 237 9.58 3.34 -4.01
C PHE A 237 9.58 1.81 -3.91
N VAL A 238 9.22 1.28 -2.73
CA VAL A 238 9.16 -0.17 -2.47
C VAL A 238 8.06 -0.83 -3.30
N HIS A 239 6.98 -0.13 -3.60
CA HIS A 239 5.94 -0.59 -4.53
C HIS A 239 6.51 -0.95 -5.92
N ILE A 240 7.56 -0.27 -6.36
CA ILE A 240 8.26 -0.60 -7.61
C ILE A 240 9.41 -1.59 -7.38
N VAL A 241 10.30 -1.29 -6.44
CA VAL A 241 11.52 -2.09 -6.17
C VAL A 241 11.60 -2.40 -4.67
N PRO A 242 11.51 -3.65 -4.27
CA PRO A 242 11.50 -4.88 -5.08
C PRO A 242 10.12 -5.44 -5.43
N LYS A 243 9.01 -4.88 -4.88
CA LYS A 243 7.70 -5.55 -4.86
C LYS A 243 6.93 -5.51 -6.20
N GLY A 244 7.12 -4.49 -7.05
CA GLY A 244 6.36 -4.30 -8.29
C GLY A 244 7.01 -4.96 -9.50
N LEU A 245 7.04 -6.28 -9.59
CA LEU A 245 7.64 -7.00 -10.72
C LEU A 245 6.98 -6.63 -12.06
N ASP A 246 5.69 -6.37 -12.09
CA ASP A 246 4.94 -5.88 -13.24
C ASP A 246 5.46 -4.53 -13.72
N HIS A 247 5.68 -3.58 -12.81
CA HIS A 247 6.28 -2.29 -13.11
C HIS A 247 7.73 -2.42 -13.57
N VAL A 248 8.52 -3.28 -12.90
CA VAL A 248 9.91 -3.54 -13.28
C VAL A 248 9.99 -4.08 -14.70
N LEU A 249 9.20 -5.12 -15.02
CA LEU A 249 9.14 -5.72 -16.36
C LEU A 249 8.65 -4.72 -17.41
N PHE A 250 7.64 -3.92 -17.06
CA PHE A 250 7.13 -2.88 -17.94
C PHE A 250 8.21 -1.84 -18.26
N VAL A 251 8.92 -1.31 -17.26
CA VAL A 251 9.99 -0.32 -17.43
C VAL A 251 11.17 -0.89 -18.20
N ILE A 252 11.56 -2.16 -17.96
CA ILE A 252 12.55 -2.87 -18.76
C ILE A 252 12.10 -2.92 -20.23
N GLY A 253 10.85 -3.27 -20.48
CA GLY A 253 10.26 -3.26 -21.82
C GLY A 253 10.35 -1.89 -22.52
N LEU A 254 10.10 -0.80 -21.80
CA LEU A 254 10.27 0.56 -22.33
C LEU A 254 11.72 0.85 -22.70
N PHE A 255 12.66 0.45 -21.83
CA PHE A 255 14.10 0.66 -22.02
C PHE A 255 14.65 -0.12 -23.21
N LEU A 256 14.21 -1.37 -23.42
CA LEU A 256 14.70 -2.23 -24.51
C LEU A 256 14.41 -1.64 -25.89
N LEU A 257 13.26 -1.01 -26.10
CA LEU A 257 12.94 -0.38 -27.38
C LEU A 257 13.75 0.89 -27.65
N SER A 258 14.06 1.67 -26.61
CA SER A 258 14.81 2.91 -26.76
C SER A 258 15.63 3.24 -25.53
N THR A 259 16.95 3.34 -25.73
CA THR A 259 17.89 3.75 -24.68
C THR A 259 18.07 5.28 -24.60
N GLN A 260 17.20 6.06 -25.27
CA GLN A 260 17.24 7.52 -25.21
C GLN A 260 16.53 8.01 -23.94
N LEU A 261 17.24 8.75 -23.09
CA LEU A 261 16.72 9.21 -21.80
C LEU A 261 15.46 10.06 -21.93
N ARG A 262 15.43 11.03 -22.87
CA ARG A 262 14.29 11.93 -23.02
C ARG A 262 12.96 11.22 -23.35
N PRO A 263 12.88 10.31 -24.34
CA PRO A 263 11.68 9.52 -24.57
C PRO A 263 11.31 8.61 -23.39
N LEU A 264 12.29 8.03 -22.70
CA LEU A 264 12.04 7.18 -21.52
C LEU A 264 11.43 8.00 -20.39
N LEU A 265 12.00 9.16 -20.06
CA LEU A 265 11.47 10.04 -19.01
C LEU A 265 10.03 10.47 -19.32
N ILE A 266 9.74 10.88 -20.57
CA ILE A 266 8.38 11.25 -20.97
C ILE A 266 7.40 10.08 -20.76
N GLN A 267 7.80 8.86 -21.08
CA GLN A 267 6.96 7.69 -20.94
C GLN A 267 6.70 7.34 -19.46
N ILE A 268 7.74 7.27 -18.63
CA ILE A 268 7.57 6.96 -17.20
C ILE A 268 6.76 8.06 -16.49
N THR A 269 7.02 9.35 -16.76
CA THR A 269 6.24 10.43 -16.16
C THR A 269 4.78 10.41 -16.65
N SER A 270 4.52 10.08 -17.93
CA SER A 270 3.16 9.88 -18.44
C SER A 270 2.45 8.73 -17.73
N PHE A 271 3.16 7.63 -17.49
CA PHE A 271 2.64 6.49 -16.74
C PHE A 271 2.32 6.88 -15.29
N THR A 272 3.27 7.50 -14.57
CA THR A 272 3.10 7.90 -13.16
C THR A 272 1.96 8.90 -13.01
N LEU A 273 1.81 9.84 -13.94
CA LEU A 273 0.69 10.79 -13.91
C LEU A 273 -0.66 10.08 -14.05
N ALA A 274 -0.78 9.16 -15.03
CA ALA A 274 -1.98 8.38 -15.24
C ALA A 274 -2.31 7.48 -14.03
N HIS A 275 -1.29 6.79 -13.51
CA HIS A 275 -1.36 5.98 -12.30
C HIS A 275 -1.88 6.81 -11.11
N SER A 276 -1.34 8.01 -10.90
CA SER A 276 -1.79 8.93 -9.84
C SER A 276 -3.27 9.29 -9.94
N VAL A 277 -3.76 9.53 -11.17
CA VAL A 277 -5.17 9.89 -11.40
C VAL A 277 -6.11 8.75 -11.02
N THR A 278 -5.85 7.53 -11.50
CA THR A 278 -6.73 6.38 -11.19
C THR A 278 -6.58 5.91 -9.76
N LEU A 279 -5.40 6.04 -9.18
CA LEU A 279 -5.17 5.79 -7.77
C LEU A 279 -6.03 6.73 -6.90
N ALA A 280 -6.04 8.03 -7.20
CA ALA A 280 -6.90 8.99 -6.52
C ALA A 280 -8.39 8.65 -6.68
N LEU A 281 -8.85 8.38 -7.90
CA LEU A 281 -10.24 8.02 -8.18
C LEU A 281 -10.66 6.74 -7.46
N GLY A 282 -9.79 5.76 -7.36
CA GLY A 282 -10.04 4.50 -6.66
C GLY A 282 -10.13 4.67 -5.14
N ILE A 283 -9.23 5.46 -4.54
CA ILE A 283 -9.26 5.75 -3.09
C ILE A 283 -10.54 6.50 -2.71
N TYR A 284 -10.98 7.48 -3.51
CA TYR A 284 -12.26 8.16 -3.30
C TYR A 284 -13.49 7.30 -3.63
N GLY A 285 -13.30 6.07 -4.11
CA GLY A 285 -14.39 5.18 -4.47
C GLY A 285 -15.19 5.60 -5.71
N VAL A 286 -14.66 6.56 -6.49
CA VAL A 286 -15.30 7.01 -7.75
C VAL A 286 -15.22 5.91 -8.81
N VAL A 287 -14.11 5.16 -8.82
CA VAL A 287 -13.89 4.02 -9.72
C VAL A 287 -13.44 2.83 -8.88
N THR A 288 -14.21 1.75 -8.95
CA THR A 288 -13.86 0.47 -8.31
C THR A 288 -13.94 -0.62 -9.37
N VAL A 289 -12.84 -1.32 -9.59
CA VAL A 289 -12.76 -2.45 -10.53
C VAL A 289 -12.17 -3.64 -9.78
N SER A 290 -12.75 -4.80 -10.00
CA SER A 290 -12.25 -6.04 -9.37
C SER A 290 -10.80 -6.33 -9.79
N PRO A 291 -9.91 -6.70 -8.87
CA PRO A 291 -8.54 -7.15 -9.18
C PRO A 291 -8.52 -8.26 -10.24
N ALA A 292 -9.47 -9.19 -10.20
CA ALA A 292 -9.60 -10.25 -11.20
C ALA A 292 -9.74 -9.75 -12.66
N ILE A 293 -10.13 -8.50 -12.87
CA ILE A 293 -10.18 -7.86 -14.19
C ILE A 293 -8.92 -7.04 -14.45
N VAL A 294 -8.45 -6.32 -13.44
CA VAL A 294 -7.33 -5.37 -13.59
C VAL A 294 -6.01 -6.08 -13.80
N GLU A 295 -5.72 -7.12 -13.02
CA GLU A 295 -4.44 -7.85 -13.10
C GLU A 295 -4.17 -8.49 -14.47
N PRO A 296 -5.11 -9.22 -15.10
CA PRO A 296 -4.91 -9.70 -16.46
C PRO A 296 -4.69 -8.59 -17.49
N LEU A 297 -5.30 -7.42 -17.30
CA LEU A 297 -5.11 -6.27 -18.19
C LEU A 297 -3.73 -5.63 -17.99
N ILE A 298 -3.22 -5.60 -16.75
CA ILE A 298 -1.85 -5.19 -16.46
C ILE A 298 -0.86 -6.14 -17.15
N ALA A 299 -1.02 -7.46 -16.98
CA ALA A 299 -0.19 -8.45 -17.66
C ALA A 299 -0.24 -8.29 -19.19
N ALA A 300 -1.43 -8.08 -19.75
CA ALA A 300 -1.61 -7.83 -21.18
C ALA A 300 -0.89 -6.57 -21.66
N SER A 301 -0.81 -5.51 -20.83
CA SER A 301 -0.06 -4.30 -21.15
C SER A 301 1.45 -4.56 -21.26
N ILE A 302 2.00 -5.39 -20.38
CA ILE A 302 3.42 -5.80 -20.41
C ILE A 302 3.71 -6.63 -21.67
N ILE A 303 2.83 -7.59 -21.98
CA ILE A 303 2.92 -8.41 -23.20
C ILE A 303 2.87 -7.50 -24.44
N TYR A 304 1.98 -6.49 -24.46
CA TYR A 304 1.90 -5.53 -25.57
C TYR A 304 3.24 -4.81 -25.78
N VAL A 305 3.87 -4.31 -24.71
CA VAL A 305 5.17 -3.63 -24.79
C VAL A 305 6.26 -4.60 -25.31
N ALA A 306 6.26 -5.84 -24.84
CA ALA A 306 7.20 -6.86 -25.29
C ALA A 306 7.02 -7.17 -26.79
N VAL A 307 5.79 -7.35 -27.25
CA VAL A 307 5.45 -7.61 -28.66
C VAL A 307 5.81 -6.40 -29.54
N GLU A 308 5.51 -5.17 -29.06
CA GLU A 308 5.91 -3.94 -29.78
C GLU A 308 7.43 -3.88 -29.95
N ASN A 309 8.21 -4.28 -28.94
CA ASN A 309 9.67 -4.30 -29.04
C ASN A 309 10.19 -5.25 -30.14
N ILE A 310 9.49 -6.37 -30.40
CA ILE A 310 9.87 -7.33 -31.43
C ILE A 310 9.58 -6.77 -32.83
N TYR A 311 8.44 -6.08 -33.03
CA TYR A 311 7.96 -5.71 -34.35
C TYR A 311 8.19 -4.23 -34.72
N ALA A 312 8.38 -3.33 -33.74
CA ALA A 312 8.54 -1.91 -34.01
C ALA A 312 10.00 -1.54 -34.22
N ASP A 313 10.31 -0.92 -35.36
CA ASP A 313 11.65 -0.41 -35.67
C ASP A 313 11.95 0.97 -35.10
N LYS A 314 10.94 1.72 -34.75
CA LYS A 314 11.07 3.12 -34.25
C LYS A 314 9.98 3.42 -33.24
N LEU A 315 10.28 4.29 -32.29
CA LEU A 315 9.30 4.82 -31.34
C LEU A 315 8.13 5.50 -32.10
N SER A 316 6.92 5.05 -31.83
CA SER A 316 5.70 5.71 -32.30
C SER A 316 5.49 7.04 -31.54
N ARG A 317 5.02 8.08 -32.26
CA ARG A 317 4.62 9.35 -31.61
C ARG A 317 3.45 9.18 -30.62
N TRP A 318 2.66 8.13 -30.79
CA TRP A 318 1.51 7.81 -29.94
C TRP A 318 1.87 6.99 -28.69
N ARG A 319 3.11 6.55 -28.59
CA ARG A 319 3.55 5.69 -27.50
C ARG A 319 3.33 6.31 -26.11
N PRO A 320 3.63 7.60 -25.84
CA PRO A 320 3.33 8.19 -24.53
C PRO A 320 1.85 8.14 -24.15
N LEU A 321 0.94 8.24 -25.14
CA LEU A 321 -0.50 8.08 -24.90
C LEU A 321 -0.88 6.65 -24.56
N ILE A 322 -0.30 5.66 -25.23
CA ILE A 322 -0.53 4.23 -24.94
C ILE A 322 -0.02 3.92 -23.53
N ILE A 323 1.18 4.40 -23.19
CA ILE A 323 1.77 4.23 -21.86
C ILE A 323 0.93 4.93 -20.78
N PHE A 324 0.37 6.10 -21.09
CA PHE A 324 -0.60 6.77 -20.21
C PHE A 324 -1.82 5.89 -19.94
N LEU A 325 -2.42 5.27 -20.95
CA LEU A 325 -3.55 4.36 -20.79
C LEU A 325 -3.19 3.14 -19.94
N PHE A 326 -1.98 2.61 -20.08
CA PHE A 326 -1.49 1.52 -19.24
C PHE A 326 -1.27 1.97 -17.79
N GLY A 327 -0.80 3.21 -17.58
CA GLY A 327 -0.69 3.80 -16.25
C GLY A 327 -2.05 3.91 -15.54
N LEU A 328 -3.13 4.25 -16.28
CA LEU A 328 -4.48 4.24 -15.72
C LEU A 328 -4.89 2.86 -15.20
N LEU A 329 -4.56 1.79 -15.93
CA LEU A 329 -4.85 0.42 -15.51
C LEU A 329 -4.08 0.03 -14.24
N HIS A 330 -2.77 0.31 -14.20
CA HIS A 330 -1.93 -0.02 -13.06
C HIS A 330 -2.38 0.70 -11.78
N GLY A 331 -2.79 1.97 -11.86
CA GLY A 331 -3.29 2.71 -10.71
C GLY A 331 -4.59 2.14 -10.13
N LEU A 332 -5.44 1.53 -10.94
CA LEU A 332 -6.64 0.84 -10.45
C LEU A 332 -6.30 -0.43 -9.66
N GLY A 333 -5.24 -1.15 -10.04
CA GLY A 333 -4.81 -2.37 -9.35
C GLY A 333 -4.36 -2.12 -7.91
N PHE A 334 -3.76 -0.98 -7.63
CA PHE A 334 -3.24 -0.65 -6.29
C PHE A 334 -4.17 0.24 -5.44
N ALA A 335 -5.27 0.73 -6.01
CA ALA A 335 -6.17 1.66 -5.33
C ALA A 335 -6.84 1.07 -4.08
N SER A 336 -7.19 -0.22 -4.10
CA SER A 336 -7.79 -0.92 -2.96
C SER A 336 -6.80 -1.00 -1.79
N VAL A 337 -5.56 -1.40 -2.06
CA VAL A 337 -4.49 -1.50 -1.06
C VAL A 337 -4.21 -0.14 -0.43
N LEU A 338 -4.10 0.91 -1.24
CA LEU A 338 -3.81 2.25 -0.73
C LEU A 338 -4.98 2.86 0.04
N LYS A 339 -6.22 2.49 -0.28
CA LYS A 339 -7.41 2.84 0.51
C LYS A 339 -7.38 2.17 1.88
N GLU A 340 -6.96 0.91 1.97
CA GLU A 340 -6.79 0.19 3.23
C GLU A 340 -5.63 0.79 4.06
N ILE A 341 -4.55 1.24 3.42
CA ILE A 341 -3.44 1.97 4.06
C ILE A 341 -3.94 3.26 4.73
N GLY A 342 -5.18 3.72 4.42
CA GLY A 342 -5.77 4.89 5.08
C GLY A 342 -4.96 6.14 4.83
N LEU A 343 -4.80 6.53 3.57
CA LEU A 343 -4.41 7.89 3.26
C LEU A 343 -5.45 8.82 3.90
N ALA A 344 -5.11 9.30 5.09
CA ALA A 344 -5.96 10.16 5.91
C ALA A 344 -6.48 11.34 5.09
N SER A 345 -7.76 11.65 5.29
CA SER A 345 -8.47 12.73 4.59
C SER A 345 -7.73 14.07 4.63
N ASP A 346 -7.07 14.39 5.75
CA ASP A 346 -6.44 15.69 5.97
C ASP A 346 -5.07 15.87 5.26
N ASN A 347 -4.38 14.77 4.92
CA ASN A 347 -3.07 14.80 4.26
C ASN A 347 -3.04 13.99 2.95
N PHE A 348 -4.21 13.62 2.42
CA PHE A 348 -4.35 12.79 1.22
C PHE A 348 -3.49 13.25 0.05
N VAL A 349 -3.58 14.53 -0.31
CA VAL A 349 -2.85 15.09 -1.46
C VAL A 349 -1.34 14.97 -1.25
N THR A 350 -0.86 15.29 -0.04
CA THR A 350 0.57 15.22 0.29
C THR A 350 1.08 13.76 0.27
N GLY A 351 0.31 12.84 0.84
CA GLY A 351 0.62 11.41 0.83
C GLY A 351 0.64 10.84 -0.59
N LEU A 352 -0.36 11.18 -1.41
CA LEU A 352 -0.44 10.75 -2.80
C LEU A 352 0.74 11.30 -3.64
N ILE A 353 1.11 12.57 -3.45
CA ILE A 353 2.26 13.17 -4.10
C ILE A 353 3.55 12.46 -3.67
N ALA A 354 3.75 12.25 -2.36
CA ALA A 354 4.93 11.58 -1.84
C ALA A 354 5.06 10.15 -2.39
N PHE A 355 3.95 9.39 -2.39
CA PHE A 355 3.89 8.04 -2.95
C PHE A 355 4.28 8.03 -4.44
N ASN A 356 3.69 8.91 -5.26
CA ASN A 356 3.97 8.95 -6.70
C ASN A 356 5.39 9.44 -7.02
N ILE A 357 5.97 10.31 -6.21
CA ILE A 357 7.41 10.64 -6.30
C ILE A 357 8.23 9.37 -6.02
N GLY A 358 7.88 8.59 -5.01
CA GLY A 358 8.50 7.31 -4.70
C GLY A 358 8.42 6.31 -5.87
N VAL A 359 7.25 6.18 -6.49
CA VAL A 359 7.02 5.37 -7.70
C VAL A 359 7.95 5.80 -8.83
N GLU A 360 8.02 7.10 -9.14
CA GLU A 360 8.88 7.62 -10.20
C GLU A 360 10.37 7.38 -9.90
N LEU A 361 10.80 7.55 -8.64
CA LEU A 361 12.16 7.23 -8.22
C LEU A 361 12.47 5.74 -8.36
N GLY A 362 11.53 4.85 -8.04
CA GLY A 362 11.66 3.40 -8.25
C GLY A 362 11.84 3.05 -9.72
N GLN A 363 11.01 3.62 -10.61
CA GLN A 363 11.15 3.44 -12.06
C GLN A 363 12.48 3.97 -12.60
N LEU A 364 12.94 5.13 -12.11
CA LEU A 364 14.25 5.68 -12.45
C LEU A 364 15.39 4.78 -11.99
N ALA A 365 15.27 4.16 -10.82
CA ALA A 365 16.25 3.19 -10.31
C ALA A 365 16.34 1.96 -11.23
N VAL A 366 15.21 1.44 -11.72
CA VAL A 366 15.17 0.35 -12.71
C VAL A 366 15.86 0.76 -14.01
N ILE A 367 15.55 1.95 -14.54
CA ILE A 367 16.21 2.47 -15.75
C ILE A 367 17.72 2.62 -15.53
N ALA A 368 18.15 3.14 -14.38
CA ALA A 368 19.56 3.28 -14.06
C ALA A 368 20.25 1.91 -14.01
N ALA A 369 19.62 0.91 -13.40
CA ALA A 369 20.12 -0.46 -13.38
C ALA A 369 20.25 -1.03 -14.81
N CYS A 370 19.24 -0.84 -15.67
CA CYS A 370 19.28 -1.24 -17.07
C CYS A 370 20.42 -0.56 -17.85
N PHE A 371 20.64 0.74 -17.61
CA PHE A 371 21.77 1.45 -18.22
C PHE A 371 23.11 0.91 -17.75
N LEU A 372 23.26 0.62 -16.47
CA LEU A 372 24.52 0.06 -15.91
C LEU A 372 24.78 -1.35 -16.44
N MET A 373 23.78 -2.19 -16.51
CA MET A 373 23.93 -3.59 -16.94
C MET A 373 24.13 -3.73 -18.46
N VAL A 374 23.39 -2.98 -19.24
CA VAL A 374 23.29 -3.20 -20.70
C VAL A 374 23.53 -1.90 -21.49
N GLY A 375 22.85 -0.82 -21.13
CA GLY A 375 22.80 0.38 -21.96
C GLY A 375 24.15 1.05 -22.15
N PHE A 376 24.98 1.15 -21.10
CA PHE A 376 26.28 1.80 -21.16
C PHE A 376 27.24 1.06 -22.10
N TRP A 377 27.26 -0.28 -22.07
CA TRP A 377 28.21 -1.11 -22.79
C TRP A 377 27.77 -1.41 -24.23
N PHE A 378 26.48 -1.56 -24.48
CA PHE A 378 25.98 -2.17 -25.70
C PHE A 378 25.11 -1.27 -26.58
N ARG A 379 24.59 -0.12 -26.07
CA ARG A 379 23.68 0.76 -26.82
C ARG A 379 24.16 1.21 -28.20
N HIS A 380 25.48 1.28 -28.40
CA HIS A 380 26.11 1.72 -29.65
C HIS A 380 26.51 0.55 -30.58
N LYS A 381 26.25 -0.68 -30.18
CA LYS A 381 26.60 -1.84 -30.99
C LYS A 381 25.54 -2.12 -32.04
N PRO A 382 25.92 -2.40 -33.32
CA PRO A 382 24.94 -2.65 -34.40
C PRO A 382 24.01 -3.83 -34.14
N TRP A 383 24.49 -4.83 -33.40
CA TRP A 383 23.76 -6.04 -33.06
C TRP A 383 22.86 -5.89 -31.82
N TYR A 384 22.97 -4.78 -31.07
CA TYR A 384 22.22 -4.59 -29.82
C TYR A 384 20.75 -4.88 -29.99
N ARG A 385 20.15 -4.28 -31.00
CA ARG A 385 18.74 -4.40 -31.30
C ARG A 385 18.33 -5.80 -31.79
N GLN A 386 19.22 -6.51 -32.50
CA GLN A 386 18.92 -7.84 -33.05
C GLN A 386 19.03 -8.97 -32.02
N ARG A 387 19.75 -8.77 -30.90
CA ARG A 387 20.06 -9.82 -29.93
C ARG A 387 19.54 -9.57 -28.53
N ILE A 388 19.22 -8.32 -28.17
CA ILE A 388 18.82 -7.94 -26.82
C ILE A 388 17.35 -7.50 -26.79
N THR A 389 16.85 -6.92 -27.86
CA THR A 389 15.43 -6.57 -28.02
C THR A 389 14.70 -7.71 -28.73
#